data_e164a7296d6b31888dbab5efa455a07f
#
_entry.id   e164a7296d6b31888dbab5efa455a07f
#
_cell.length_a   1.000
_cell.length_b   1.000
_cell.length_c   1.000
_cell.angle_alpha   90.00
_cell.angle_beta   90.00
_cell.angle_gamma   90.00
#
_symmetry.space_group_name_H-M   'P 1'
#
loop_
_entity.id
_entity.type
_entity.pdbx_description
1 polymer ?
#
loop_
_entity_poly.entity_id
_entity_poly.type
_entity_poly.pdbx_seq_one_letter_code
_entity_poly.pdbx_strand_id
1 'polypeptide(L)'
;MKFLHKLLVFALLFVGVITQASAEAFTVNGVVYRITDTGVAVNNLAKDNNLNGIVYVPEEVQYGSTTYKVTGIDYLGNRDIKEISLPGTIKKIANQTFMNCKNLQTVWLGEGISYVSNEMFYNCTALQNVSLPNSLQYIGNLAFGVCTSLKSLQLPEALESLGDGVFSGCESLSNIELPESLHAIGPLCFYGCKELSTIKVNSANPYLATDGKAIFNKDKTVLYTAIPLTSYNVPSTVRELKHHAFSNQKDITSITLPEGLVNIGSNAFDFCSKLEQLVIPSTVDSIGENAFYSCSALQQINIPQGIKYLADAVLSGTGIKTLDIPSSVNY
;
A
#
# COMPACT_ATOMS: atom_id res chain seq x y z
N MET A 1 -17.07 18.77 -16.91
CA MET A 1 -17.08 20.22 -16.63
C MET A 1 -15.73 20.52 -16.00
N LYS A 2 -14.85 21.21 -16.75
CA LYS A 2 -13.43 21.42 -16.45
C LYS A 2 -13.29 22.34 -15.22
N PHE A 3 -12.77 21.82 -14.12
CA PHE A 3 -12.30 22.64 -13.01
C PHE A 3 -10.92 23.19 -13.39
N LEU A 4 -10.92 24.40 -13.93
CA LEU A 4 -9.72 25.21 -14.09
C LEU A 4 -9.42 25.84 -12.72
N HIS A 5 -8.58 25.20 -11.91
CA HIS A 5 -7.98 25.89 -10.76
C HIS A 5 -6.89 26.81 -11.30
N LYS A 6 -7.19 28.09 -11.29
CA LYS A 6 -6.21 29.15 -11.49
C LYS A 6 -5.12 29.01 -10.41
N LEU A 7 -3.97 28.50 -10.79
CA LEU A 7 -2.73 28.68 -10.03
C LEU A 7 -2.40 30.16 -10.07
N LEU A 8 -2.83 30.90 -9.05
CA LEU A 8 -2.28 32.22 -8.79
C LEU A 8 -0.88 31.99 -8.18
N VAL A 9 0.14 32.08 -9.02
CA VAL A 9 1.53 32.18 -8.56
C VAL A 9 1.67 33.55 -7.90
N PHE A 10 1.44 33.63 -6.61
CA PHE A 10 1.91 34.73 -5.78
C PHE A 10 3.37 34.45 -5.45
N ALA A 11 4.28 35.06 -6.19
CA ALA A 11 5.63 35.30 -5.72
C ALA A 11 5.55 36.33 -4.57
N LEU A 12 5.13 35.88 -3.38
CA LEU A 12 5.24 36.66 -2.16
C LEU A 12 6.70 36.57 -1.70
N LEU A 13 7.43 37.67 -1.79
CA LEU A 13 8.65 37.89 -1.03
C LEU A 13 8.30 37.83 0.46
N PHE A 14 8.43 36.65 1.06
CA PHE A 14 8.18 36.45 2.48
C PHE A 14 9.43 36.87 3.28
N VAL A 15 9.39 38.04 3.87
CA VAL A 15 10.26 38.39 4.98
C VAL A 15 9.63 37.78 6.25
N GLY A 16 9.99 36.55 6.57
CA GLY A 16 9.49 35.85 7.76
C GLY A 16 10.12 36.38 9.05
N VAL A 17 9.35 36.40 10.13
CA VAL A 17 9.89 36.66 11.49
C VAL A 17 10.77 35.48 11.88
N ILE A 18 12.08 35.72 12.05
CA ILE A 18 13.08 34.73 12.42
C ILE A 18 13.04 34.58 13.94
N THR A 19 12.60 33.42 14.44
CA THR A 19 12.79 33.03 15.85
C THR A 19 14.06 32.16 15.93
N GLN A 20 14.91 32.47 16.86
CA GLN A 20 16.24 31.90 17.06
C GLN A 20 16.18 30.39 17.26
N ALA A 21 16.83 29.64 16.38
CA ALA A 21 17.03 28.19 16.48
C ALA A 21 18.53 27.86 16.62
N SER A 22 18.86 26.63 16.99
CA SER A 22 20.25 26.14 17.02
C SER A 22 20.94 26.36 15.64
N ALA A 23 22.27 26.39 15.61
CA ALA A 23 23.08 26.76 14.43
C ALA A 23 22.76 25.97 13.14
N GLU A 24 21.94 24.91 13.20
CA GLU A 24 21.61 24.01 12.10
C GLU A 24 20.11 24.05 11.66
N ALA A 25 19.25 24.79 12.35
CA ALA A 25 17.82 24.87 12.04
C ALA A 25 17.27 26.28 12.21
N PHE A 26 16.24 26.62 11.41
CA PHE A 26 15.53 27.91 11.45
C PHE A 26 14.05 27.73 11.12
N THR A 27 13.25 28.76 11.43
CA THR A 27 11.79 28.72 11.20
C THR A 27 11.37 29.82 10.23
N VAL A 28 10.57 29.43 9.24
CA VAL A 28 9.91 30.36 8.32
C VAL A 28 8.44 30.00 8.24
N ASN A 29 7.55 30.96 8.46
CA ASN A 29 6.10 30.80 8.38
C ASN A 29 5.58 29.55 9.16
N GLY A 30 6.08 29.32 10.36
CA GLY A 30 5.65 28.20 11.20
C GLY A 30 6.23 26.83 10.82
N VAL A 31 7.03 26.74 9.75
CA VAL A 31 7.73 25.53 9.36
C VAL A 31 9.21 25.61 9.78
N VAL A 32 9.69 24.58 10.45
CA VAL A 32 11.10 24.48 10.89
C VAL A 32 11.89 23.75 9.83
N TYR A 33 12.98 24.36 9.38
CA TYR A 33 13.89 23.81 8.38
C TYR A 33 15.25 23.49 8.99
N ARG A 34 15.81 22.34 8.64
CA ARG A 34 17.15 21.94 9.00
C ARG A 34 18.07 22.05 7.76
N ILE A 35 19.23 22.69 7.93
CA ILE A 35 20.23 22.80 6.85
C ILE A 35 20.82 21.43 6.54
N THR A 36 20.99 21.13 5.27
CA THR A 36 21.55 19.88 4.74
C THR A 36 22.62 20.21 3.68
N ASP A 37 23.37 19.21 3.24
CA ASP A 37 24.41 19.38 2.22
C ASP A 37 23.86 19.82 0.85
N THR A 38 22.56 19.60 0.58
CA THR A 38 21.93 19.87 -0.72
C THR A 38 20.86 20.96 -0.68
N GLY A 39 20.71 21.66 0.45
CA GLY A 39 19.69 22.66 0.66
C GLY A 39 19.13 22.57 2.09
N VAL A 40 17.80 22.51 2.23
CA VAL A 40 17.18 22.33 3.55
C VAL A 40 16.12 21.21 3.51
N ALA A 41 15.91 20.57 4.65
CA ALA A 41 14.80 19.66 4.89
C ALA A 41 13.77 20.28 5.85
N VAL A 42 12.47 20.06 5.57
CA VAL A 42 11.41 20.31 6.56
C VAL A 42 11.63 19.34 7.71
N ASN A 43 11.85 19.86 8.91
CA ASN A 43 12.20 19.07 10.08
C ASN A 43 11.07 19.01 11.12
N ASN A 44 10.31 20.11 11.26
CA ASN A 44 9.21 20.20 12.23
C ASN A 44 8.23 21.30 11.86
N LEU A 45 7.14 21.40 12.63
CA LEU A 45 6.26 22.56 12.67
C LEU A 45 6.49 23.29 14.01
N ALA A 46 6.54 24.62 13.99
CA ALA A 46 6.67 25.42 15.20
C ALA A 46 5.46 25.20 16.12
N LYS A 47 5.67 25.24 17.45
CA LYS A 47 4.60 25.01 18.44
C LYS A 47 3.46 26.02 18.30
N ASP A 48 3.81 27.28 18.08
CA ASP A 48 2.88 28.41 17.99
C ASP A 48 2.68 28.81 16.52
N ASN A 49 2.55 27.81 15.63
CA ASN A 49 2.30 28.08 14.23
C ASN A 49 0.85 28.50 14.01
N ASN A 50 0.65 29.57 13.24
CA ASN A 50 -0.67 30.03 12.82
C ASN A 50 -1.17 29.32 11.56
N LEU A 51 -0.72 28.06 11.30
CA LEU A 51 -0.98 27.33 10.08
C LEU A 51 -2.42 26.78 10.00
N ASN A 52 -3.15 26.75 11.12
CA ASN A 52 -4.51 26.19 11.20
C ASN A 52 -4.64 24.78 10.58
N GLY A 53 -3.54 24.02 10.61
CA GLY A 53 -3.42 22.70 10.01
C GLY A 53 -3.13 22.70 8.51
N ILE A 54 -2.96 23.85 7.86
CA ILE A 54 -2.62 23.96 6.43
C ILE A 54 -1.11 24.22 6.30
N VAL A 55 -0.39 23.30 5.69
CA VAL A 55 1.06 23.39 5.51
C VAL A 55 1.40 23.45 4.02
N TYR A 56 1.89 24.59 3.61
CA TYR A 56 2.46 24.80 2.28
C TYR A 56 3.98 24.84 2.38
N VAL A 57 4.66 23.90 1.75
CA VAL A 57 6.12 23.85 1.69
C VAL A 57 6.54 24.43 0.33
N PRO A 58 7.27 25.58 0.28
CA PRO A 58 7.72 26.17 -0.97
C PRO A 58 8.95 25.44 -1.54
N GLU A 59 9.27 25.67 -2.80
CA GLU A 59 10.48 25.14 -3.43
C GLU A 59 11.77 25.69 -2.82
N GLU A 60 11.72 26.94 -2.36
CA GLU A 60 12.85 27.65 -1.78
C GLU A 60 12.41 28.46 -0.56
N VAL A 61 13.33 28.60 0.40
CA VAL A 61 13.15 29.44 1.60
C VAL A 61 14.35 30.36 1.80
N GLN A 62 14.10 31.56 2.28
CA GLN A 62 15.14 32.53 2.59
C GLN A 62 15.45 32.52 4.10
N TYR A 63 16.73 32.46 4.44
CA TYR A 63 17.22 32.63 5.81
C TYR A 63 18.44 33.58 5.81
N GLY A 64 18.27 34.74 6.43
CA GLY A 64 19.23 35.83 6.30
C GLY A 64 19.34 36.31 4.86
N SER A 65 20.56 36.36 4.34
CA SER A 65 20.87 36.71 2.93
C SER A 65 20.91 35.50 2.00
N THR A 66 20.68 34.28 2.51
CA THR A 66 20.81 33.03 1.73
C THR A 66 19.46 32.46 1.39
N THR A 67 19.30 32.09 0.12
CA THR A 67 18.14 31.30 -0.36
C THR A 67 18.52 29.83 -0.41
N TYR A 68 17.73 29.00 0.24
CA TYR A 68 17.93 27.55 0.30
C TYR A 68 16.84 26.83 -0.48
N LYS A 69 17.21 25.87 -1.30
CA LYS A 69 16.27 24.95 -1.94
C LYS A 69 15.74 23.93 -0.92
N VAL A 70 14.43 23.70 -0.92
CA VAL A 70 13.83 22.66 -0.06
C VAL A 70 13.94 21.31 -0.76
N THR A 71 14.82 20.44 -0.26
CA THR A 71 15.18 19.17 -0.92
C THR A 71 14.78 17.93 -0.12
N GLY A 72 14.29 18.09 1.10
CA GLY A 72 13.92 16.98 1.95
C GLY A 72 12.80 17.28 2.92
N ILE A 73 12.24 16.21 3.48
CA ILE A 73 11.26 16.28 4.57
C ILE A 73 11.52 15.12 5.54
N ASP A 74 11.60 15.46 6.82
CA ASP A 74 11.77 14.53 7.94
C ASP A 74 10.41 14.07 8.49
N TYR A 75 10.39 13.35 9.59
CA TYR A 75 9.17 12.84 10.24
C TYR A 75 8.34 13.98 10.84
N LEU A 76 7.10 14.11 10.41
CA LEU A 76 6.09 15.05 10.93
C LEU A 76 4.84 14.34 11.48
N GLY A 77 4.92 13.03 11.75
CA GLY A 77 3.79 12.24 12.20
C GLY A 77 3.18 12.73 13.52
N ASN A 78 1.93 12.33 13.76
CA ASN A 78 1.13 12.72 14.93
C ASN A 78 0.86 14.24 15.03
N ARG A 79 1.00 15.01 13.94
CA ARG A 79 0.72 16.44 13.91
C ARG A 79 -0.73 16.71 13.51
N ASP A 80 -1.26 17.81 14.01
CA ASP A 80 -2.58 18.31 13.61
C ASP A 80 -2.49 19.04 12.26
N ILE A 81 -2.22 18.26 11.21
CA ILE A 81 -2.17 18.72 9.82
C ILE A 81 -3.47 18.31 9.14
N LYS A 82 -4.13 19.22 8.46
CA LYS A 82 -5.34 18.98 7.65
C LYS A 82 -5.02 18.91 6.16
N GLU A 83 -4.10 19.75 5.73
CA GLU A 83 -3.70 19.86 4.34
C GLU A 83 -2.18 20.03 4.26
N ILE A 84 -1.55 19.36 3.29
CA ILE A 84 -0.12 19.47 3.03
C ILE A 84 0.14 19.56 1.54
N SER A 85 1.00 20.52 1.14
CA SER A 85 1.52 20.64 -0.21
C SER A 85 3.04 20.55 -0.18
N LEU A 86 3.61 19.58 -0.92
CA LEU A 86 5.03 19.36 -1.03
C LEU A 86 5.52 19.71 -2.46
N PRO A 87 6.62 20.48 -2.61
CA PRO A 87 7.15 20.83 -3.91
C PRO A 87 7.93 19.68 -4.55
N GLY A 88 8.01 19.67 -5.88
CA GLY A 88 8.75 18.67 -6.65
C GLY A 88 10.27 18.69 -6.47
N THR A 89 10.78 19.71 -5.77
CA THR A 89 12.20 19.82 -5.40
C THR A 89 12.63 18.82 -4.34
N ILE A 90 11.64 18.25 -3.59
CA ILE A 90 11.92 17.25 -2.55
C ILE A 90 12.42 15.96 -3.17
N LYS A 91 13.61 15.51 -2.74
CA LYS A 91 14.28 14.29 -3.19
C LYS A 91 14.52 13.28 -2.07
N LYS A 92 14.38 13.73 -0.81
CA LYS A 92 14.50 12.87 0.38
C LYS A 92 13.23 12.97 1.22
N ILE A 93 12.51 11.87 1.34
CA ILE A 93 11.28 11.76 2.14
C ILE A 93 11.52 10.68 3.19
N ALA A 94 11.46 11.05 4.45
CA ALA A 94 11.61 10.08 5.53
C ALA A 94 10.46 9.06 5.53
N ASN A 95 10.72 7.85 6.00
CA ASN A 95 9.64 6.91 6.28
C ASN A 95 8.71 7.48 7.35
N GLN A 96 7.42 7.13 7.27
CA GLN A 96 6.43 7.55 8.27
C GLN A 96 6.23 9.07 8.37
N THR A 97 6.60 9.84 7.33
CA THR A 97 6.63 11.32 7.36
C THR A 97 5.36 11.94 7.97
N PHE A 98 4.18 11.44 7.61
CA PHE A 98 2.89 11.90 8.13
C PHE A 98 2.11 10.81 8.87
N MET A 99 2.80 9.79 9.37
CA MET A 99 2.16 8.69 10.09
C MET A 99 1.30 9.21 11.25
N ASN A 100 0.07 8.69 11.39
CA ASN A 100 -0.90 9.08 12.42
C ASN A 100 -1.36 10.55 12.37
N CYS A 101 -1.20 11.27 11.26
CA CYS A 101 -1.83 12.57 11.07
C CYS A 101 -3.34 12.37 10.81
N LYS A 102 -4.09 12.06 11.88
CA LYS A 102 -5.50 11.62 11.80
C LYS A 102 -6.47 12.66 11.25
N ASN A 103 -6.08 13.95 11.26
CA ASN A 103 -6.86 15.05 10.71
C ASN A 103 -6.48 15.42 9.28
N LEU A 104 -5.45 14.77 8.69
CA LEU A 104 -4.99 15.03 7.33
C LEU A 104 -6.04 14.60 6.32
N GLN A 105 -6.57 15.56 5.56
CA GLN A 105 -7.65 15.37 4.58
C GLN A 105 -7.16 15.45 3.15
N THR A 106 -6.17 16.32 2.89
CA THR A 106 -5.73 16.61 1.54
C THR A 106 -4.22 16.69 1.43
N VAL A 107 -3.68 16.06 0.38
CA VAL A 107 -2.25 15.99 0.07
C VAL A 107 -2.02 16.35 -1.40
N TRP A 108 -1.06 17.24 -1.65
CA TRP A 108 -0.54 17.53 -2.98
C TRP A 108 0.95 17.25 -3.02
N LEU A 109 1.36 16.34 -3.90
CA LEU A 109 2.77 16.04 -4.18
C LEU A 109 3.15 16.66 -5.53
N GLY A 110 4.20 17.48 -5.54
CA GLY A 110 4.65 18.23 -6.73
C GLY A 110 5.38 17.35 -7.75
N GLU A 111 5.32 17.78 -9.03
CA GLU A 111 6.05 17.12 -10.12
C GLU A 111 7.55 17.09 -9.85
N GLY A 112 8.17 15.91 -10.01
CA GLY A 112 9.55 15.63 -9.68
C GLY A 112 9.74 14.79 -8.40
N ILE A 113 8.69 14.59 -7.59
CA ILE A 113 8.67 13.54 -6.54
C ILE A 113 8.50 12.20 -7.26
N SER A 114 9.45 11.28 -7.06
CA SER A 114 9.47 9.98 -7.74
C SER A 114 9.03 8.81 -6.86
N TYR A 115 8.87 9.03 -5.55
CA TYR A 115 8.43 7.98 -4.65
C TYR A 115 7.61 8.53 -3.47
N VAL A 116 6.69 7.70 -2.97
CA VAL A 116 6.06 7.83 -1.65
C VAL A 116 6.75 6.84 -0.73
N SER A 117 7.29 7.31 0.40
CA SER A 117 8.06 6.48 1.32
C SER A 117 7.19 5.48 2.09
N ASN A 118 7.84 4.50 2.75
CA ASN A 118 7.12 3.53 3.56
C ASN A 118 6.32 4.21 4.67
N GLU A 119 5.07 3.77 4.86
CA GLU A 119 4.16 4.24 5.91
C GLU A 119 3.94 5.77 5.91
N MET A 120 4.23 6.46 4.79
CA MET A 120 4.20 7.94 4.73
C MET A 120 2.89 8.51 5.24
N PHE A 121 1.76 7.92 4.91
CA PHE A 121 0.41 8.32 5.33
C PHE A 121 -0.30 7.25 6.16
N TYR A 122 0.46 6.32 6.77
CA TYR A 122 -0.13 5.26 7.57
C TYR A 122 -1.00 5.83 8.68
N ASN A 123 -2.25 5.30 8.79
CA ASN A 123 -3.25 5.72 9.79
C ASN A 123 -3.63 7.23 9.71
N CYS A 124 -3.61 7.80 8.50
CA CYS A 124 -4.22 9.09 8.20
C CYS A 124 -5.73 8.89 7.94
N THR A 125 -6.48 8.63 9.00
CA THR A 125 -7.87 8.14 8.91
C THR A 125 -8.86 9.11 8.25
N ALA A 126 -8.56 10.41 8.22
CA ALA A 126 -9.38 11.43 7.55
C ALA A 126 -8.98 11.70 6.08
N LEU A 127 -7.93 11.02 5.56
CA LEU A 127 -7.40 11.30 4.22
C LEU A 127 -8.40 10.93 3.13
N GLN A 128 -8.75 11.91 2.29
CA GLN A 128 -9.75 11.79 1.22
C GLN A 128 -9.20 12.16 -0.16
N ASN A 129 -8.35 13.18 -0.22
CA ASN A 129 -7.87 13.75 -1.47
C ASN A 129 -6.37 13.67 -1.55
N VAL A 130 -5.85 12.94 -2.54
CA VAL A 130 -4.41 12.81 -2.79
C VAL A 130 -4.15 13.10 -4.26
N SER A 131 -3.30 14.09 -4.53
CA SER A 131 -2.79 14.37 -5.86
C SER A 131 -1.36 13.84 -5.95
N LEU A 132 -1.18 12.81 -6.77
CA LEU A 132 0.12 12.21 -7.07
C LEU A 132 0.70 12.80 -8.36
N PRO A 133 2.01 13.07 -8.43
CA PRO A 133 2.64 13.60 -9.63
C PRO A 133 2.82 12.52 -10.71
N ASN A 134 2.88 12.96 -11.98
CA ASN A 134 3.15 12.04 -13.09
C ASN A 134 4.57 11.42 -13.04
N SER A 135 5.49 12.04 -12.31
CA SER A 135 6.86 11.55 -12.08
C SER A 135 6.97 10.40 -11.08
N LEU A 136 5.86 10.01 -10.41
CA LEU A 136 5.89 9.00 -9.35
C LEU A 136 6.07 7.60 -9.94
N GLN A 137 7.09 6.87 -9.48
CA GLN A 137 7.44 5.53 -9.93
C GLN A 137 7.19 4.46 -8.87
N TYR A 138 7.24 4.83 -7.58
CA TYR A 138 7.15 3.87 -6.47
C TYR A 138 6.28 4.38 -5.33
N ILE A 139 5.43 3.49 -4.79
CA ILE A 139 4.70 3.70 -3.53
C ILE A 139 5.14 2.64 -2.53
N GLY A 140 5.70 3.08 -1.41
CA GLY A 140 6.31 2.23 -0.37
C GLY A 140 5.32 1.39 0.42
N ASN A 141 5.85 0.47 1.22
CA ASN A 141 5.07 -0.43 2.06
C ASN A 141 4.15 0.35 2.99
N LEU A 142 2.88 -0.08 3.10
CA LEU A 142 1.86 0.51 3.96
C LEU A 142 1.67 2.02 3.79
N ALA A 143 2.07 2.60 2.64
CA ALA A 143 2.12 4.05 2.45
C ALA A 143 0.77 4.73 2.68
N PHE A 144 -0.34 4.11 2.33
CA PHE A 144 -1.71 4.54 2.60
C PHE A 144 -2.44 3.58 3.54
N GLY A 145 -1.70 2.74 4.29
CA GLY A 145 -2.31 1.78 5.20
C GLY A 145 -3.22 2.48 6.22
N VAL A 146 -4.42 1.92 6.44
CA VAL A 146 -5.44 2.44 7.39
C VAL A 146 -5.91 3.88 7.07
N CYS A 147 -5.86 4.31 5.81
CA CYS A 147 -6.50 5.54 5.35
C CYS A 147 -8.00 5.27 5.12
N THR A 148 -8.75 5.13 6.21
CA THR A 148 -10.12 4.60 6.19
C THR A 148 -11.14 5.46 5.44
N SER A 149 -10.86 6.76 5.24
CA SER A 149 -11.71 7.69 4.48
C SER A 149 -11.35 7.82 3.01
N LEU A 150 -10.27 7.16 2.53
CA LEU A 150 -9.82 7.24 1.15
C LEU A 150 -10.75 6.43 0.25
N LYS A 151 -11.53 7.12 -0.60
CA LYS A 151 -12.54 6.49 -1.46
C LYS A 151 -12.01 6.06 -2.82
N SER A 152 -11.05 6.79 -3.35
CA SER A 152 -10.39 6.52 -4.63
C SER A 152 -9.03 7.18 -4.66
N LEU A 153 -8.12 6.64 -5.46
CA LEU A 153 -6.81 7.23 -5.74
C LEU A 153 -6.50 7.00 -7.21
N GLN A 154 -6.21 8.09 -7.92
CA GLN A 154 -5.71 7.99 -9.29
C GLN A 154 -4.20 7.73 -9.24
N LEU A 155 -3.79 6.57 -9.72
CA LEU A 155 -2.39 6.20 -9.85
C LEU A 155 -1.82 6.77 -11.16
N PRO A 156 -0.62 7.38 -11.17
CA PRO A 156 -0.03 7.93 -12.37
C PRO A 156 0.49 6.84 -13.31
N GLU A 157 0.50 7.12 -14.61
CA GLU A 157 0.90 6.14 -15.63
C GLU A 157 2.38 5.73 -15.56
N ALA A 158 3.25 6.55 -14.94
CA ALA A 158 4.65 6.19 -14.73
C ALA A 158 4.89 5.28 -13.51
N LEU A 159 3.84 4.91 -12.77
CA LEU A 159 4.00 4.10 -11.57
C LEU A 159 4.39 2.66 -11.93
N GLU A 160 5.55 2.22 -11.46
CA GLU A 160 6.15 0.92 -11.76
C GLU A 160 5.88 -0.13 -10.70
N SER A 161 5.82 0.29 -9.41
CA SER A 161 5.63 -0.68 -8.32
C SER A 161 4.87 -0.15 -7.12
N LEU A 162 4.12 -1.07 -6.50
CA LEU A 162 3.47 -0.94 -5.19
C LEU A 162 4.14 -1.88 -4.20
N GLY A 163 4.52 -1.37 -3.05
CA GLY A 163 5.04 -2.17 -1.92
C GLY A 163 3.97 -3.01 -1.24
N ASP A 164 4.33 -3.63 -0.12
CA ASP A 164 3.45 -4.47 0.66
C ASP A 164 2.36 -3.64 1.35
N GLY A 165 1.11 -4.11 1.30
CA GLY A 165 0.01 -3.54 2.06
C GLY A 165 -0.30 -2.07 1.76
N VAL A 166 0.03 -1.54 0.58
CA VAL A 166 -0.09 -0.10 0.26
C VAL A 166 -1.44 0.47 0.65
N PHE A 167 -2.54 -0.22 0.38
CA PHE A 167 -3.91 0.19 0.71
C PHE A 167 -4.55 -0.66 1.82
N SER A 168 -3.74 -1.39 2.58
CA SER A 168 -4.25 -2.24 3.66
C SER A 168 -5.10 -1.43 4.64
N GLY A 169 -6.36 -1.84 4.86
CA GLY A 169 -7.28 -1.15 5.75
C GLY A 169 -7.88 0.15 5.19
N CYS A 170 -7.76 0.43 3.90
CA CYS A 170 -8.50 1.52 3.24
C CYS A 170 -9.97 1.12 3.07
N GLU A 171 -10.72 1.12 4.18
CA GLU A 171 -12.06 0.55 4.24
C GLU A 171 -13.04 1.15 3.22
N SER A 172 -12.94 2.46 2.95
CA SER A 172 -13.82 3.17 2.00
C SER A 172 -13.35 3.11 0.54
N LEU A 173 -12.19 2.52 0.25
CA LEU A 173 -11.67 2.44 -1.12
C LEU A 173 -12.62 1.56 -1.95
N SER A 174 -13.30 2.19 -2.92
CA SER A 174 -14.35 1.51 -3.71
C SER A 174 -13.93 1.19 -5.14
N ASN A 175 -12.93 1.91 -5.65
CA ASN A 175 -12.41 1.69 -7.00
C ASN A 175 -10.92 2.04 -7.06
N ILE A 176 -10.19 1.30 -7.88
CA ILE A 176 -8.80 1.58 -8.22
C ILE A 176 -8.51 0.99 -9.61
N GLU A 177 -7.70 1.69 -10.38
CA GLU A 177 -7.18 1.22 -11.65
C GLU A 177 -5.66 1.19 -11.61
N LEU A 178 -5.06 0.04 -11.93
CA LEU A 178 -3.62 -0.15 -11.99
C LEU A 178 -3.11 0.30 -13.37
N PRO A 179 -2.10 1.20 -13.43
CA PRO A 179 -1.67 1.82 -14.67
C PRO A 179 -0.87 0.87 -15.58
N GLU A 180 -0.59 1.34 -16.80
CA GLU A 180 0.12 0.58 -17.84
C GLU A 180 1.51 0.13 -17.40
N SER A 181 2.28 1.01 -16.74
CA SER A 181 3.66 0.71 -16.35
C SER A 181 3.81 -0.20 -15.14
N LEU A 182 2.72 -0.42 -14.36
CA LEU A 182 2.81 -1.19 -13.13
C LEU A 182 3.14 -2.65 -13.41
N HIS A 183 4.26 -3.12 -12.88
CA HIS A 183 4.72 -4.50 -13.08
C HIS A 183 5.01 -5.25 -11.77
N ALA A 184 5.07 -4.56 -10.63
CA ALA A 184 5.27 -5.16 -9.33
C ALA A 184 4.20 -4.71 -8.34
N ILE A 185 3.61 -5.68 -7.63
CA ILE A 185 2.63 -5.46 -6.58
C ILE A 185 2.96 -6.36 -5.38
N GLY A 186 3.15 -5.73 -4.24
CA GLY A 186 3.40 -6.43 -2.98
C GLY A 186 2.14 -7.15 -2.46
N PRO A 187 2.30 -8.12 -1.57
CA PRO A 187 1.20 -8.80 -0.92
C PRO A 187 0.34 -7.86 -0.08
N LEU A 188 -0.88 -8.30 0.25
CA LEU A 188 -1.81 -7.61 1.14
C LEU A 188 -2.20 -6.19 0.69
N CYS A 189 -1.92 -5.80 -0.56
CA CYS A 189 -2.17 -4.44 -1.04
C CYS A 189 -3.61 -3.97 -0.80
N PHE A 190 -4.60 -4.86 -0.90
CA PHE A 190 -6.02 -4.54 -0.75
C PHE A 190 -6.67 -5.20 0.46
N TYR A 191 -5.86 -5.71 1.40
CA TYR A 191 -6.38 -6.30 2.62
C TYR A 191 -7.27 -5.30 3.38
N GLY A 192 -8.48 -5.72 3.75
CA GLY A 192 -9.40 -4.87 4.52
C GLY A 192 -10.01 -3.69 3.76
N CYS A 193 -9.89 -3.63 2.43
CA CYS A 193 -10.61 -2.67 1.58
C CYS A 193 -12.07 -3.11 1.43
N LYS A 194 -12.90 -2.89 2.44
CA LYS A 194 -14.26 -3.48 2.56
C LYS A 194 -15.20 -3.08 1.43
N GLU A 195 -15.07 -1.85 0.91
CA GLU A 195 -15.92 -1.32 -0.17
C GLU A 195 -15.37 -1.65 -1.57
N LEU A 196 -14.18 -2.26 -1.68
CA LEU A 196 -13.57 -2.57 -2.97
C LEU A 196 -14.22 -3.82 -3.56
N SER A 197 -15.13 -3.61 -4.50
CA SER A 197 -15.89 -4.69 -5.14
C SER A 197 -15.31 -5.12 -6.49
N THR A 198 -14.46 -4.31 -7.08
CA THR A 198 -13.78 -4.62 -8.35
C THR A 198 -12.45 -3.87 -8.45
N ILE A 199 -11.48 -4.50 -9.10
CA ILE A 199 -10.17 -3.90 -9.41
C ILE A 199 -9.96 -3.90 -10.92
N LYS A 200 -9.42 -2.81 -11.45
CA LYS A 200 -9.12 -2.67 -12.87
C LYS A 200 -7.62 -2.67 -13.09
N VAL A 201 -7.21 -3.17 -14.25
CA VAL A 201 -5.85 -3.05 -14.79
C VAL A 201 -5.98 -2.40 -16.16
N ASN A 202 -5.17 -1.38 -16.44
CA ASN A 202 -5.14 -0.74 -17.75
C ASN A 202 -4.96 -1.81 -18.84
N SER A 203 -5.78 -1.77 -19.86
CA SER A 203 -5.81 -2.80 -20.93
C SER A 203 -4.48 -2.93 -21.69
N ALA A 204 -3.70 -1.84 -21.74
CA ALA A 204 -2.37 -1.79 -22.33
C ALA A 204 -1.26 -2.34 -21.42
N ASN A 205 -1.55 -2.60 -20.13
CA ASN A 205 -0.54 -3.14 -19.22
C ASN A 205 0.01 -4.48 -19.72
N PRO A 206 1.33 -4.61 -19.99
CA PRO A 206 1.91 -5.83 -20.54
C PRO A 206 2.26 -6.88 -19.47
N TYR A 207 2.19 -6.54 -18.18
CA TYR A 207 2.69 -7.37 -17.07
C TYR A 207 1.57 -8.01 -16.26
N LEU A 208 0.49 -7.25 -16.02
CA LEU A 208 -0.59 -7.63 -15.13
C LEU A 208 -1.90 -7.86 -15.89
N ALA A 209 -2.75 -8.69 -15.29
CA ALA A 209 -4.12 -8.92 -15.70
C ALA A 209 -5.04 -9.00 -14.48
N THR A 210 -6.33 -8.86 -14.70
CA THR A 210 -7.36 -9.05 -13.67
C THR A 210 -8.58 -9.76 -14.24
N ASP A 211 -9.39 -10.34 -13.38
CA ASP A 211 -10.77 -10.76 -13.64
C ASP A 211 -11.79 -9.89 -12.91
N GLY A 212 -11.30 -8.76 -12.35
CA GLY A 212 -12.05 -7.84 -11.51
C GLY A 212 -12.03 -8.17 -10.03
N LYS A 213 -11.57 -9.36 -9.63
CA LYS A 213 -11.54 -9.85 -8.24
C LYS A 213 -10.12 -10.15 -7.73
N ALA A 214 -9.23 -10.49 -8.63
CA ALA A 214 -7.84 -10.81 -8.31
C ALA A 214 -6.90 -10.22 -9.36
N ILE A 215 -5.63 -10.08 -8.97
CA ILE A 215 -4.54 -9.64 -9.82
C ILE A 215 -3.66 -10.84 -10.15
N PHE A 216 -3.29 -10.92 -11.41
CA PHE A 216 -2.49 -12.00 -11.99
C PHE A 216 -1.31 -11.42 -12.77
N ASN A 217 -0.33 -12.29 -13.07
CA ASN A 217 0.57 -12.02 -14.21
C ASN A 217 -0.24 -11.98 -15.51
N LYS A 218 0.35 -11.46 -16.59
CA LYS A 218 -0.35 -11.26 -17.87
C LYS A 218 -1.06 -12.49 -18.40
N ASP A 219 -0.44 -13.67 -18.29
CA ASP A 219 -0.97 -14.94 -18.82
C ASP A 219 -1.95 -15.62 -17.85
N LYS A 220 -2.23 -15.00 -16.70
CA LYS A 220 -3.09 -15.53 -15.63
C LYS A 220 -2.67 -16.92 -15.13
N THR A 221 -1.38 -17.20 -15.15
CA THR A 221 -0.82 -18.44 -14.59
C THR A 221 -0.40 -18.29 -13.12
N VAL A 222 -0.18 -17.05 -12.65
CA VAL A 222 0.19 -16.70 -11.28
C VAL A 222 -0.81 -15.73 -10.70
N LEU A 223 -1.43 -16.05 -9.57
CA LEU A 223 -2.31 -15.17 -8.80
C LEU A 223 -1.50 -14.47 -7.70
N TYR A 224 -1.43 -13.14 -7.73
CA TYR A 224 -0.68 -12.34 -6.76
C TYR A 224 -1.49 -12.03 -5.50
N THR A 225 -2.70 -11.50 -5.65
CA THR A 225 -3.55 -11.07 -4.53
C THR A 225 -5.00 -10.96 -4.99
N ALA A 226 -5.92 -11.15 -4.06
CA ALA A 226 -7.35 -10.95 -4.28
C ALA A 226 -7.87 -9.78 -3.41
N ILE A 227 -8.94 -9.10 -3.89
CA ILE A 227 -9.72 -8.18 -3.06
C ILE A 227 -10.56 -8.97 -2.04
N PRO A 228 -11.20 -8.32 -1.03
CA PRO A 228 -12.10 -9.02 -0.10
C PRO A 228 -13.23 -9.76 -0.82
N LEU A 229 -13.41 -11.04 -0.50
CA LEU A 229 -14.35 -11.96 -1.17
C LEU A 229 -15.11 -12.82 -0.15
N THR A 230 -16.31 -13.26 -0.53
CA THR A 230 -17.07 -14.28 0.21
C THR A 230 -16.94 -15.67 -0.42
N SER A 231 -16.71 -15.73 -1.72
CA SER A 231 -16.42 -16.96 -2.46
C SER A 231 -15.61 -16.65 -3.71
N TYR A 232 -14.82 -17.61 -4.20
CA TYR A 232 -14.05 -17.43 -5.42
C TYR A 232 -13.72 -18.73 -6.14
N ASN A 233 -13.85 -18.70 -7.46
CA ASN A 233 -13.38 -19.77 -8.34
C ASN A 233 -12.08 -19.30 -9.01
N VAL A 234 -10.96 -19.88 -8.60
CA VAL A 234 -9.66 -19.56 -9.19
C VAL A 234 -9.65 -20.02 -10.66
N PRO A 235 -9.25 -19.16 -11.62
CA PRO A 235 -9.25 -19.50 -13.04
C PRO A 235 -8.43 -20.74 -13.37
N SER A 236 -8.89 -21.53 -14.33
CA SER A 236 -8.26 -22.80 -14.74
C SER A 236 -6.83 -22.66 -15.31
N THR A 237 -6.44 -21.45 -15.68
CA THR A 237 -5.07 -21.13 -16.15
C THR A 237 -4.06 -21.05 -15.01
N VAL A 238 -4.52 -20.81 -13.75
CA VAL A 238 -3.62 -20.58 -12.62
C VAL A 238 -2.85 -21.84 -12.26
N ARG A 239 -1.55 -21.69 -12.08
CA ARG A 239 -0.58 -22.73 -11.69
C ARG A 239 0.05 -22.44 -10.33
N GLU A 240 0.05 -21.17 -9.92
CA GLU A 240 0.67 -20.71 -8.68
C GLU A 240 -0.21 -19.69 -7.97
N LEU A 241 -0.40 -19.88 -6.67
CA LEU A 241 -0.86 -18.85 -5.74
C LEU A 241 0.37 -18.27 -5.04
N LYS A 242 0.58 -16.96 -5.14
CA LYS A 242 1.68 -16.28 -4.43
C LYS A 242 1.44 -16.27 -2.92
N HIS A 243 2.51 -15.96 -2.18
CA HIS A 243 2.38 -15.76 -0.75
C HIS A 243 1.34 -14.66 -0.44
N HIS A 244 0.54 -14.89 0.58
CA HIS A 244 -0.57 -14.06 0.99
C HIS A 244 -1.67 -13.84 -0.07
N ALA A 245 -1.81 -14.68 -1.08
CA ALA A 245 -2.75 -14.50 -2.19
C ALA A 245 -4.21 -14.29 -1.73
N PHE A 246 -4.66 -14.99 -0.71
CA PHE A 246 -5.97 -14.89 -0.06
C PHE A 246 -5.86 -14.66 1.46
N SER A 247 -4.71 -14.18 1.94
CA SER A 247 -4.49 -13.93 3.36
C SER A 247 -5.57 -13.03 3.96
N ASN A 248 -6.00 -13.37 5.19
CA ASN A 248 -7.00 -12.62 5.95
C ASN A 248 -8.37 -12.41 5.27
N GLN A 249 -8.76 -13.27 4.34
CA GLN A 249 -10.09 -13.29 3.75
C GLN A 249 -11.11 -13.84 4.76
N LYS A 250 -11.40 -13.05 5.82
CA LYS A 250 -12.21 -13.50 6.96
C LYS A 250 -13.65 -13.89 6.61
N ASP A 251 -14.14 -13.38 5.49
CA ASP A 251 -15.52 -13.62 5.04
C ASP A 251 -15.63 -14.70 3.96
N ILE A 252 -14.50 -15.23 3.48
CA ILE A 252 -14.51 -16.26 2.45
C ILE A 252 -14.97 -17.60 3.05
N THR A 253 -16.01 -18.15 2.47
CA THR A 253 -16.60 -19.44 2.89
C THR A 253 -16.26 -20.57 1.94
N SER A 254 -15.96 -20.26 0.67
CA SER A 254 -15.63 -21.26 -0.33
C SER A 254 -14.64 -20.75 -1.35
N ILE A 255 -13.66 -21.59 -1.69
CA ILE A 255 -12.71 -21.38 -2.79
C ILE A 255 -12.63 -22.68 -3.60
N THR A 256 -12.73 -22.56 -4.92
CA THR A 256 -12.45 -23.67 -5.83
C THR A 256 -11.06 -23.46 -6.44
N LEU A 257 -10.17 -24.42 -6.24
CA LEU A 257 -8.85 -24.47 -6.84
C LEU A 257 -8.89 -25.25 -8.15
N PRO A 258 -8.20 -24.81 -9.22
CA PRO A 258 -8.23 -25.47 -10.50
C PRO A 258 -7.34 -26.72 -10.54
N GLU A 259 -7.77 -27.76 -11.25
CA GLU A 259 -6.87 -28.83 -11.68
C GLU A 259 -5.74 -28.21 -12.52
N GLY A 260 -4.50 -28.58 -12.19
CA GLY A 260 -3.30 -27.96 -12.77
C GLY A 260 -2.65 -26.88 -11.91
N LEU A 261 -3.24 -26.50 -10.75
CA LEU A 261 -2.53 -25.75 -9.74
C LEU A 261 -1.35 -26.60 -9.22
N VAL A 262 -0.16 -26.01 -9.13
CA VAL A 262 1.08 -26.67 -8.75
C VAL A 262 1.58 -26.20 -7.39
N ASN A 263 1.51 -24.88 -7.15
CA ASN A 263 2.08 -24.27 -5.96
C ASN A 263 1.06 -23.44 -5.18
N ILE A 264 1.00 -23.65 -3.87
CA ILE A 264 0.30 -22.81 -2.90
C ILE A 264 1.36 -22.11 -2.05
N GLY A 265 1.50 -20.80 -2.20
CA GLY A 265 2.51 -20.00 -1.51
C GLY A 265 2.32 -19.92 0.00
N SER A 266 3.36 -19.48 0.70
CA SER A 266 3.30 -19.28 2.16
C SER A 266 2.21 -18.29 2.54
N ASN A 267 1.49 -18.54 3.63
CA ASN A 267 0.39 -17.70 4.12
C ASN A 267 -0.75 -17.50 3.10
N ALA A 268 -0.86 -18.34 2.06
CA ALA A 268 -1.80 -18.10 0.96
C ALA A 268 -3.26 -17.98 1.42
N PHE A 269 -3.67 -18.69 2.46
CA PHE A 269 -5.01 -18.69 3.05
C PHE A 269 -5.00 -18.42 4.55
N ASP A 270 -3.90 -17.89 5.11
CA ASP A 270 -3.83 -17.65 6.55
C ASP A 270 -4.98 -16.72 7.00
N PHE A 271 -5.53 -16.99 8.19
CA PHE A 271 -6.68 -16.26 8.76
C PHE A 271 -7.95 -16.25 7.89
N CYS A 272 -8.14 -17.19 6.96
CA CYS A 272 -9.43 -17.43 6.30
C CYS A 272 -10.39 -18.13 7.26
N SER A 273 -10.83 -17.39 8.29
CA SER A 273 -11.48 -17.95 9.48
C SER A 273 -12.87 -18.57 9.25
N LYS A 274 -13.53 -18.28 8.11
CA LYS A 274 -14.82 -18.86 7.73
C LYS A 274 -14.72 -19.94 6.64
N LEU A 275 -13.53 -20.26 6.15
CA LEU A 275 -13.33 -21.32 5.16
C LEU A 275 -13.48 -22.69 5.84
N GLU A 276 -14.56 -23.40 5.54
CA GLU A 276 -14.91 -24.66 6.24
C GLU A 276 -14.27 -25.89 5.64
N GLN A 277 -14.06 -25.89 4.34
CA GLN A 277 -13.43 -26.99 3.59
C GLN A 277 -12.70 -26.48 2.36
N LEU A 278 -11.65 -27.17 1.98
CA LEU A 278 -10.88 -26.91 0.77
C LEU A 278 -10.41 -28.23 0.17
N VAL A 279 -10.63 -28.41 -1.11
CA VAL A 279 -10.08 -29.53 -1.87
C VAL A 279 -8.83 -29.03 -2.60
N ILE A 280 -7.68 -29.60 -2.25
CA ILE A 280 -6.42 -29.33 -2.92
C ILE A 280 -6.31 -30.26 -4.13
N PRO A 281 -6.12 -29.74 -5.35
CA PRO A 281 -5.96 -30.53 -6.57
C PRO A 281 -4.78 -31.53 -6.49
N SER A 282 -4.92 -32.65 -7.14
CA SER A 282 -3.89 -33.71 -7.14
C SER A 282 -2.55 -33.28 -7.78
N THR A 283 -2.59 -32.20 -8.56
CA THR A 283 -1.41 -31.61 -9.23
C THR A 283 -0.56 -30.73 -8.31
N VAL A 284 -1.04 -30.39 -7.11
CA VAL A 284 -0.26 -29.57 -6.15
C VAL A 284 0.87 -30.42 -5.57
N ASP A 285 2.09 -29.93 -5.72
CA ASP A 285 3.31 -30.55 -5.21
C ASP A 285 4.03 -29.71 -4.17
N SER A 286 3.61 -28.47 -3.94
CA SER A 286 4.17 -27.55 -2.97
C SER A 286 3.11 -26.75 -2.22
N ILE A 287 3.21 -26.74 -0.87
CA ILE A 287 2.39 -25.92 0.03
C ILE A 287 3.34 -25.22 0.99
N GLY A 288 3.33 -23.88 0.99
CA GLY A 288 4.23 -23.06 1.78
C GLY A 288 3.89 -23.03 3.28
N GLU A 289 4.82 -22.47 4.06
CA GLU A 289 4.65 -22.26 5.50
C GLU A 289 3.39 -21.47 5.81
N ASN A 290 2.71 -21.81 6.90
CA ASN A 290 1.49 -21.13 7.36
C ASN A 290 0.36 -21.05 6.31
N ALA A 291 0.38 -21.85 5.24
CA ALA A 291 -0.55 -21.68 4.12
C ALA A 291 -2.02 -21.66 4.56
N PHE A 292 -2.39 -22.40 5.61
CA PHE A 292 -3.74 -22.44 6.19
C PHE A 292 -3.75 -22.06 7.67
N TYR A 293 -2.74 -21.31 8.12
CA TYR A 293 -2.62 -20.91 9.52
C TYR A 293 -3.88 -20.15 9.97
N SER A 294 -4.42 -20.54 11.13
CA SER A 294 -5.62 -19.91 11.72
C SER A 294 -6.87 -19.90 10.82
N CYS A 295 -7.01 -20.86 9.89
CA CYS A 295 -8.28 -21.18 9.23
C CYS A 295 -9.17 -21.91 10.21
N SER A 296 -9.71 -21.22 11.22
CA SER A 296 -10.35 -21.85 12.39
C SER A 296 -11.61 -22.66 12.10
N ALA A 297 -12.32 -22.33 11.01
CA ALA A 297 -13.49 -23.10 10.57
C ALA A 297 -13.13 -24.30 9.67
N LEU A 298 -11.88 -24.43 9.21
CA LEU A 298 -11.46 -25.49 8.30
C LEU A 298 -11.44 -26.83 9.00
N GLN A 299 -12.42 -27.67 8.66
CA GLN A 299 -12.62 -29.00 9.28
C GLN A 299 -12.10 -30.15 8.41
N GLN A 300 -12.02 -29.93 7.10
CA GLN A 300 -11.61 -30.94 6.13
C GLN A 300 -10.67 -30.35 5.08
N ILE A 301 -9.59 -31.07 4.84
CA ILE A 301 -8.63 -30.81 3.78
C ILE A 301 -7.99 -32.13 3.37
N ASN A 302 -7.67 -32.28 2.10
CA ASN A 302 -6.87 -33.41 1.62
C ASN A 302 -5.43 -32.97 1.40
N ILE A 303 -4.49 -33.89 1.59
CA ILE A 303 -3.08 -33.69 1.23
C ILE A 303 -2.80 -34.50 -0.05
N PRO A 304 -2.43 -33.86 -1.18
CA PRO A 304 -2.13 -34.58 -2.42
C PRO A 304 -0.92 -35.50 -2.33
N GLN A 305 -0.91 -36.59 -3.11
CA GLN A 305 0.21 -37.53 -3.18
C GLN A 305 1.51 -36.92 -3.74
N GLY A 306 1.44 -35.74 -4.39
CA GLY A 306 2.60 -34.99 -4.86
C GLY A 306 3.45 -34.40 -3.73
N ILE A 307 2.84 -34.11 -2.59
CA ILE A 307 3.49 -33.45 -1.45
C ILE A 307 4.56 -34.36 -0.85
N LYS A 308 5.79 -33.84 -0.69
CA LYS A 308 6.95 -34.56 -0.13
C LYS A 308 7.23 -34.19 1.33
N TYR A 309 6.86 -33.00 1.76
CA TYR A 309 6.95 -32.52 3.14
C TYR A 309 5.82 -31.53 3.42
N LEU A 310 5.42 -31.44 4.67
CA LEU A 310 4.51 -30.41 5.15
C LEU A 310 5.35 -29.27 5.77
N ALA A 311 5.18 -28.07 5.25
CA ALA A 311 5.90 -26.91 5.76
C ALA A 311 5.44 -26.52 7.18
N ASP A 312 6.25 -25.72 7.87
CA ASP A 312 6.00 -25.30 9.25
C ASP A 312 4.63 -24.63 9.40
N ALA A 313 3.93 -25.00 10.45
CA ALA A 313 2.64 -24.46 10.86
C ALA A 313 1.55 -24.44 9.76
N VAL A 314 1.70 -25.24 8.70
CA VAL A 314 0.82 -25.22 7.51
C VAL A 314 -0.66 -25.36 7.86
N LEU A 315 -1.02 -26.11 8.91
CA LEU A 315 -2.38 -26.33 9.39
C LEU A 315 -2.60 -25.86 10.84
N SER A 316 -1.65 -25.09 11.39
CA SER A 316 -1.76 -24.62 12.78
C SER A 316 -2.96 -23.70 12.96
N GLY A 317 -3.75 -23.92 14.03
CA GLY A 317 -4.94 -23.13 14.33
C GLY A 317 -6.14 -23.42 13.44
N THR A 318 -6.15 -24.54 12.70
CA THR A 318 -7.33 -25.02 11.96
C THR A 318 -8.29 -25.80 12.86
N GLY A 319 -9.51 -26.04 12.39
CA GLY A 319 -10.53 -26.87 13.06
C GLY A 319 -10.40 -28.37 12.72
N ILE A 320 -9.35 -28.81 12.01
CA ILE A 320 -9.14 -30.18 11.56
C ILE A 320 -8.87 -31.08 12.76
N LYS A 321 -9.64 -32.15 12.87
CA LYS A 321 -9.50 -33.15 13.95
C LYS A 321 -8.75 -34.42 13.51
N THR A 322 -8.87 -34.76 12.24
CA THR A 322 -8.21 -35.92 11.63
C THR A 322 -7.67 -35.53 10.26
N LEU A 323 -6.51 -36.03 9.92
CA LEU A 323 -5.82 -35.77 8.66
C LEU A 323 -5.19 -37.04 8.12
N ASP A 324 -5.55 -37.39 6.90
CA ASP A 324 -4.89 -38.47 6.16
C ASP A 324 -3.61 -37.92 5.52
N ILE A 325 -2.47 -38.36 6.01
CA ILE A 325 -1.16 -37.97 5.48
C ILE A 325 -0.72 -39.05 4.46
N PRO A 326 -0.51 -38.69 3.19
CA PRO A 326 -0.11 -39.63 2.18
C PRO A 326 1.31 -40.17 2.45
N SER A 327 1.56 -41.40 2.00
CA SER A 327 2.87 -42.08 2.17
C SER A 327 4.05 -41.39 1.46
N SER A 328 3.74 -40.41 0.59
CA SER A 328 4.74 -39.58 -0.09
C SER A 328 5.40 -38.55 0.81
N VAL A 329 4.76 -38.19 1.95
CA VAL A 329 5.30 -37.20 2.89
C VAL A 329 6.42 -37.84 3.71
N ASN A 330 7.62 -37.27 3.64
CA ASN A 330 8.77 -37.65 4.41
C ASN A 330 8.90 -36.81 5.68
N TYR A 331 9.34 -37.40 6.79
CA TYR A 331 9.60 -36.74 8.06
C TYR A 331 11.02 -36.18 8.11
#